data_e1580c33fc768f3a4e8dc05c2f106fcf
#
_entry.id   e1580c33fc768f3a4e8dc05c2f106fcf
#
_cell.length_a   1.000
_cell.length_b   1.000
_cell.length_c   1.000
_cell.angle_alpha   90.00
_cell.angle_beta   90.00
_cell.angle_gamma   90.00
#
_symmetry.space_group_name_H-M   'P 1'
#
loop_
_entity.id
_entity.type
_entity.pdbx_description
1 polymer ?
#
loop_
_entity_poly.entity_id
_entity_poly.type
_entity_poly.pdbx_seq_one_letter_code
_entity_poly.pdbx_strand_id
1 'polypeptide(L)'
;MAVNHNALGMNARNYLYIRPYNKKGAKKRADDKLSTKKRFIKENIKCPNLIVSFEKNSDIRNFDWTTLPRKFVVKPARGYAGQGIYLVRKWDGSQGVLPDGSTILSTDLERIFFDILIGGYSLQGGSDSVLVEEMIIPKRFYKQLPTNGVPDIRLIVFSSVPIMAELRYPTEKSNGKANLSQGAIGIGIDITSGVTTHGYLNKKRITHFPETQVKIAGLKIPYWDEILHEAVKASKVSRLGFAGVDIVIDEHKGPMIIEMNARPGLEIQQVNGASLRERFERVSHIKPEPTVERGVGISKTLFASQLSEKVKSKEKQKTVIGIIEDIILYDVVSNTQIAVKAKIDTGADSTSLDKKLAERIAAQRAKGTKIIRSASGTSKRKLVSIDFSIRGKRIKTKASVTDRDHLNYQMIIGKNDLKNFLVDPAVNAIE
;
A
#
# COMPACT_ATOMS: atom_id res chain seq x y z
N MET A 1 -13.96 -18.31 -23.78
CA MET A 1 -13.91 -17.80 -22.37
C MET A 1 -15.11 -18.38 -21.67
N ALA A 2 -14.92 -19.16 -20.60
CA ALA A 2 -16.04 -19.62 -19.79
C ALA A 2 -16.69 -18.39 -19.15
N VAL A 3 -17.92 -18.09 -19.50
CA VAL A 3 -18.76 -17.12 -18.80
C VAL A 3 -18.89 -17.67 -17.37
N ASN A 4 -18.39 -16.91 -16.40
CA ASN A 4 -18.55 -17.29 -14.99
C ASN A 4 -20.05 -17.19 -14.66
N HIS A 5 -20.76 -18.30 -14.76
CA HIS A 5 -22.21 -18.39 -14.55
C HIS A 5 -22.66 -17.92 -13.16
N ASN A 6 -21.72 -17.75 -12.22
CA ASN A 6 -21.97 -17.23 -10.86
C ASN A 6 -21.67 -15.75 -10.67
N ALA A 7 -21.39 -15.00 -11.74
CA ALA A 7 -21.13 -13.57 -11.62
C ALA A 7 -22.38 -12.84 -11.08
N LEU A 8 -22.18 -11.93 -10.11
CA LEU A 8 -23.25 -11.09 -9.57
C LEU A 8 -23.71 -10.09 -10.62
N GLY A 9 -24.97 -10.14 -11.01
CA GLY A 9 -25.60 -9.17 -11.90
C GLY A 9 -26.08 -7.92 -11.15
N MET A 10 -26.31 -6.81 -11.90
CA MET A 10 -26.72 -5.52 -11.34
C MET A 10 -28.01 -5.59 -10.52
N ASN A 11 -29.04 -6.30 -11.00
CA ASN A 11 -30.29 -6.45 -10.28
C ASN A 11 -30.09 -7.18 -8.95
N ALA A 12 -29.39 -8.31 -8.98
CA ALA A 12 -29.08 -9.09 -7.77
C ALA A 12 -28.26 -8.24 -6.78
N ARG A 13 -27.26 -7.47 -7.25
CA ARG A 13 -26.52 -6.51 -6.41
C ARG A 13 -27.46 -5.53 -5.70
N ASN A 14 -28.39 -4.94 -6.44
CA ASN A 14 -29.29 -3.90 -5.91
C ASN A 14 -30.28 -4.47 -4.89
N TYR A 15 -30.92 -5.60 -5.21
CA TYR A 15 -31.96 -6.18 -4.37
C TYR A 15 -31.43 -6.98 -3.19
N LEU A 16 -30.40 -7.81 -3.40
CA LEU A 16 -29.91 -8.74 -2.38
C LEU A 16 -28.85 -8.12 -1.46
N TYR A 17 -28.13 -7.10 -1.92
CA TYR A 17 -26.99 -6.57 -1.17
C TYR A 17 -27.09 -5.06 -0.87
N ILE A 18 -27.41 -4.21 -1.83
CA ILE A 18 -27.50 -2.76 -1.55
C ILE A 18 -28.73 -2.45 -0.70
N ARG A 19 -29.91 -2.93 -1.09
CA ARG A 19 -31.16 -2.60 -0.40
C ARG A 19 -31.18 -3.03 1.07
N PRO A 20 -30.82 -4.27 1.42
CA PRO A 20 -30.83 -4.72 2.81
C PRO A 20 -29.66 -4.15 3.65
N TYR A 21 -28.49 -3.97 3.08
CA TYR A 21 -27.28 -3.64 3.83
C TYR A 21 -26.93 -2.14 3.85
N ASN A 22 -27.46 -1.33 2.90
CA ASN A 22 -27.20 0.10 2.82
C ASN A 22 -28.48 0.90 3.04
N LYS A 23 -28.67 1.41 4.25
CA LYS A 23 -29.83 2.29 4.58
C LYS A 23 -29.81 3.57 3.72
N LYS A 24 -31.00 4.11 3.41
CA LYS A 24 -31.19 5.32 2.55
C LYS A 24 -30.30 6.49 3.01
N GLY A 25 -30.29 6.80 4.31
CA GLY A 25 -29.46 7.89 4.86
C GLY A 25 -27.94 7.65 4.75
N ALA A 26 -27.47 6.39 4.84
CA ALA A 26 -26.06 6.06 4.65
C ALA A 26 -25.63 6.25 3.18
N LYS A 27 -26.49 5.82 2.23
CA LYS A 27 -26.28 6.05 0.79
C LYS A 27 -26.18 7.53 0.46
N LYS A 28 -27.15 8.35 0.94
CA LYS A 28 -27.14 9.80 0.72
C LYS A 28 -25.87 10.47 1.22
N ARG A 29 -25.35 10.04 2.39
CA ARG A 29 -24.09 10.57 2.93
C ARG A 29 -22.88 10.13 2.11
N ALA A 30 -22.82 8.89 1.66
CA ALA A 30 -21.72 8.40 0.82
C ALA A 30 -21.69 9.08 -0.56
N ASP A 31 -22.87 9.44 -1.09
CA ASP A 31 -23.00 10.17 -2.34
C ASP A 31 -22.58 11.67 -2.21
N ASP A 32 -22.29 12.13 -1.00
CA ASP A 32 -21.85 13.50 -0.67
C ASP A 32 -20.44 13.44 -0.05
N LYS A 33 -19.42 13.81 -0.85
CA LYS A 33 -18.00 13.75 -0.47
C LYS A 33 -17.69 14.68 0.70
N LEU A 34 -18.34 15.86 0.79
CA LEU A 34 -18.14 16.79 1.91
C LEU A 34 -18.65 16.21 3.22
N SER A 35 -19.86 15.66 3.23
CA SER A 35 -20.43 14.99 4.39
C SER A 35 -19.60 13.79 4.86
N THR A 36 -19.11 12.98 3.91
CA THR A 36 -18.23 11.85 4.18
C THR A 36 -16.91 12.32 4.78
N LYS A 37 -16.28 13.34 4.20
CA LYS A 37 -15.01 13.89 4.65
C LYS A 37 -15.09 14.51 6.05
N LYS A 38 -16.09 15.35 6.33
CA LYS A 38 -16.32 15.92 7.67
C LYS A 38 -16.39 14.80 8.73
N ARG A 39 -17.02 13.68 8.38
CA ARG A 39 -17.11 12.51 9.25
C ARG A 39 -15.79 11.78 9.42
N PHE A 40 -15.04 11.59 8.34
CA PHE A 40 -13.72 10.95 8.38
C PHE A 40 -12.74 11.72 9.25
N ILE A 41 -12.71 13.04 9.13
CA ILE A 41 -11.89 13.91 9.99
C ILE A 41 -12.26 13.72 11.47
N LYS A 42 -13.57 13.72 11.80
CA LYS A 42 -14.06 13.52 13.17
C LYS A 42 -13.65 12.16 13.76
N GLU A 43 -13.63 11.13 12.94
CA GLU A 43 -13.33 9.75 13.36
C GLU A 43 -11.88 9.33 13.10
N ASN A 44 -11.01 10.29 12.80
CA ASN A 44 -9.58 10.07 12.52
C ASN A 44 -9.33 9.00 11.44
N ILE A 45 -10.10 9.03 10.36
CA ILE A 45 -9.87 8.22 9.16
C ILE A 45 -8.94 9.00 8.22
N LYS A 46 -7.90 8.35 7.74
CA LYS A 46 -6.94 8.95 6.83
C LYS A 46 -7.60 9.30 5.49
N CYS A 47 -7.73 10.56 5.20
CA CYS A 47 -8.21 11.11 3.93
C CYS A 47 -7.46 12.41 3.60
N PRO A 48 -7.46 12.89 2.35
CA PRO A 48 -6.85 14.17 2.01
C PRO A 48 -7.42 15.29 2.88
N ASN A 49 -6.58 16.20 3.36
CA ASN A 49 -7.02 17.30 4.21
C ASN A 49 -7.97 18.23 3.45
N LEU A 50 -9.08 18.59 4.08
CA LEU A 50 -9.97 19.61 3.59
C LEU A 50 -9.35 20.99 3.91
N ILE A 51 -9.07 21.78 2.88
CA ILE A 51 -8.54 23.14 3.02
C ILE A 51 -9.69 24.10 3.29
N VAL A 52 -10.67 24.12 2.39
CA VAL A 52 -11.89 24.94 2.52
C VAL A 52 -13.05 24.30 1.75
N SER A 53 -14.28 24.62 2.14
CA SER A 53 -15.48 24.23 1.40
C SER A 53 -16.43 25.41 1.26
N PHE A 54 -17.16 25.47 0.13
CA PHE A 54 -18.12 26.51 -0.15
C PHE A 54 -19.48 25.88 -0.37
N GLU A 55 -20.49 26.41 0.32
CA GLU A 55 -21.87 25.95 0.25
C GLU A 55 -22.82 27.02 -0.27
N LYS A 56 -22.34 28.30 -0.34
CA LYS A 56 -23.12 29.47 -0.77
C LYS A 56 -22.29 30.40 -1.66
N ASN A 57 -22.96 31.12 -2.55
CA ASN A 57 -22.33 32.10 -3.42
C ASN A 57 -21.63 33.25 -2.64
N SER A 58 -22.18 33.63 -1.49
CA SER A 58 -21.56 34.65 -0.62
C SER A 58 -20.17 34.26 -0.14
N ASP A 59 -19.96 32.96 0.08
CA ASP A 59 -18.69 32.45 0.61
C ASP A 59 -17.58 32.56 -0.42
N ILE A 60 -17.90 32.44 -1.71
CA ILE A 60 -16.95 32.58 -2.83
C ILE A 60 -16.56 34.03 -3.05
N ARG A 61 -17.55 34.95 -3.07
CA ARG A 61 -17.33 36.37 -3.37
C ARG A 61 -16.39 37.07 -2.39
N ASN A 62 -16.41 36.63 -1.14
CA ASN A 62 -15.59 37.19 -0.06
C ASN A 62 -14.32 36.39 0.23
N PHE A 63 -14.00 35.40 -0.61
CA PHE A 63 -12.87 34.51 -0.35
C PHE A 63 -11.53 35.13 -0.75
N ASP A 64 -10.58 35.08 0.17
CA ASP A 64 -9.20 35.47 -0.09
C ASP A 64 -8.42 34.33 -0.75
N TRP A 65 -8.24 34.42 -2.05
CA TRP A 65 -7.55 33.44 -2.88
C TRP A 65 -6.08 33.24 -2.54
N THR A 66 -5.46 34.20 -1.86
CA THR A 66 -4.06 34.10 -1.42
C THR A 66 -3.85 33.07 -0.32
N THR A 67 -4.91 32.70 0.38
CA THR A 67 -4.88 31.70 1.46
C THR A 67 -4.75 30.26 0.96
N LEU A 68 -4.97 30.03 -0.34
CA LEU A 68 -4.82 28.69 -0.91
C LEU A 68 -3.34 28.29 -1.06
N PRO A 69 -2.99 27.04 -0.77
CA PRO A 69 -1.62 26.56 -0.90
C PRO A 69 -1.19 26.46 -2.37
N ARG A 70 0.11 26.34 -2.62
CA ARG A 70 0.68 26.24 -3.98
C ARG A 70 0.14 25.06 -4.81
N LYS A 71 -0.48 24.05 -4.18
CA LYS A 71 -1.05 22.88 -4.83
C LYS A 71 -2.32 22.46 -4.10
N PHE A 72 -3.39 22.33 -4.84
CA PHE A 72 -4.67 21.87 -4.29
C PHE A 72 -5.52 21.22 -5.37
N VAL A 73 -6.61 20.55 -4.94
CA VAL A 73 -7.60 19.95 -5.82
C VAL A 73 -8.96 20.55 -5.51
N VAL A 74 -9.64 21.00 -6.55
CA VAL A 74 -11.04 21.43 -6.50
C VAL A 74 -11.92 20.29 -6.98
N LYS A 75 -13.03 20.01 -6.29
CA LYS A 75 -14.01 19.02 -6.72
C LYS A 75 -15.41 19.30 -6.18
N PRO A 76 -16.47 18.91 -6.91
CA PRO A 76 -17.84 18.96 -6.41
C PRO A 76 -18.10 17.86 -5.37
N ALA A 77 -18.92 18.14 -4.35
CA ALA A 77 -19.28 17.16 -3.33
C ALA A 77 -20.10 16.00 -3.91
N ARG A 78 -20.96 16.27 -4.89
CA ARG A 78 -21.86 15.30 -5.53
C ARG A 78 -21.53 15.04 -6.99
N GLY A 79 -20.33 15.43 -7.43
CA GLY A 79 -19.85 15.22 -8.79
C GLY A 79 -19.79 13.74 -9.18
N TYR A 80 -19.94 13.47 -10.46
CA TYR A 80 -20.00 12.13 -11.05
C TYR A 80 -18.88 11.91 -12.08
N ALA A 81 -18.38 10.68 -12.16
CA ALA A 81 -17.40 10.21 -13.16
C ALA A 81 -16.13 11.08 -13.29
N GLY A 82 -15.72 11.75 -12.22
CA GLY A 82 -14.54 12.63 -12.24
C GLY A 82 -14.74 13.95 -13.00
N GLN A 83 -15.98 14.36 -13.23
CA GLN A 83 -16.29 15.68 -13.76
C GLN A 83 -16.16 16.77 -12.69
N GLY A 84 -15.75 17.98 -13.10
CA GLY A 84 -15.57 19.11 -12.18
C GLY A 84 -14.36 18.98 -11.24
N ILE A 85 -13.41 18.07 -11.52
CA ILE A 85 -12.17 17.94 -10.74
C ILE A 85 -11.06 18.73 -11.43
N TYR A 86 -10.50 19.69 -10.70
CA TYR A 86 -9.38 20.53 -11.15
C TYR A 86 -8.19 20.38 -10.22
N LEU A 87 -7.05 19.99 -10.78
CA LEU A 87 -5.79 19.89 -10.07
C LEU A 87 -4.97 21.15 -10.34
N VAL A 88 -4.84 22.00 -9.35
CA VAL A 88 -4.10 23.28 -9.49
C VAL A 88 -2.71 23.14 -8.90
N ARG A 89 -1.70 23.53 -9.65
CA ARG A 89 -0.29 23.53 -9.27
C ARG A 89 0.28 24.95 -9.39
N LYS A 90 1.34 25.23 -8.66
CA LYS A 90 2.06 26.51 -8.69
C LYS A 90 1.17 27.73 -8.44
N TRP A 91 0.12 27.57 -7.62
CA TRP A 91 -0.76 28.67 -7.24
C TRP A 91 0.04 29.78 -6.53
N ASP A 92 -0.14 31.04 -6.94
CA ASP A 92 0.55 32.22 -6.38
C ASP A 92 -0.40 33.20 -5.67
N GLY A 93 -1.67 32.89 -5.55
CA GLY A 93 -2.73 33.72 -5.00
C GLY A 93 -3.65 34.35 -6.04
N SER A 94 -3.21 34.41 -7.30
CA SER A 94 -3.98 34.97 -8.43
C SER A 94 -4.13 34.00 -9.60
N GLN A 95 -3.13 33.16 -9.84
CA GLN A 95 -3.10 32.18 -10.94
C GLN A 95 -2.37 30.89 -10.55
N GLY A 96 -2.61 29.85 -11.31
CA GLY A 96 -1.96 28.54 -11.18
C GLY A 96 -1.85 27.82 -12.52
N VAL A 97 -1.38 26.57 -12.49
CA VAL A 97 -1.15 25.75 -13.67
C VAL A 97 -1.92 24.43 -13.53
N LEU A 98 -2.69 24.07 -14.56
CA LEU A 98 -3.37 22.77 -14.68
C LEU A 98 -2.41 21.67 -15.16
N PRO A 99 -2.77 20.38 -15.09
CA PRO A 99 -1.90 19.27 -15.52
C PRO A 99 -1.48 19.31 -16.99
N ASP A 100 -2.30 19.87 -17.87
CA ASP A 100 -2.03 20.06 -19.29
C ASP A 100 -1.10 21.23 -19.61
N GLY A 101 -0.68 21.97 -18.58
CA GLY A 101 0.18 23.15 -18.67
C GLY A 101 -0.57 24.45 -18.88
N SER A 102 -1.87 24.46 -19.03
CA SER A 102 -2.69 25.68 -19.16
C SER A 102 -2.72 26.46 -17.85
N THR A 103 -2.84 27.78 -17.95
CA THR A 103 -2.99 28.70 -16.81
C THR A 103 -4.46 28.75 -16.38
N ILE A 104 -4.70 28.78 -15.08
CA ILE A 104 -6.01 29.01 -14.47
C ILE A 104 -5.93 30.23 -13.56
N LEU A 105 -6.85 31.18 -13.74
CA LEU A 105 -6.91 32.41 -12.95
C LEU A 105 -7.88 32.24 -11.78
N SER A 106 -7.78 33.14 -10.76
CA SER A 106 -8.75 33.20 -9.66
C SER A 106 -10.18 33.43 -10.16
N THR A 107 -10.35 34.25 -11.20
CA THR A 107 -11.65 34.47 -11.87
C THR A 107 -12.19 33.23 -12.55
N ASP A 108 -11.34 32.36 -13.09
CA ASP A 108 -11.76 31.07 -13.64
C ASP A 108 -12.20 30.11 -12.54
N LEU A 109 -11.46 30.07 -11.42
CA LEU A 109 -11.83 29.28 -10.26
C LEU A 109 -13.17 29.76 -9.68
N GLU A 110 -13.39 31.07 -9.58
CA GLU A 110 -14.65 31.63 -9.11
C GLU A 110 -15.82 31.15 -9.97
N ARG A 111 -15.70 31.22 -11.30
CA ARG A 111 -16.70 30.72 -12.23
C ARG A 111 -16.94 29.22 -12.07
N ILE A 112 -15.88 28.41 -11.97
CA ILE A 112 -15.96 26.96 -11.72
C ILE A 112 -16.70 26.67 -10.41
N PHE A 113 -16.41 27.43 -9.36
CA PHE A 113 -17.08 27.26 -8.06
C PHE A 113 -18.58 27.57 -8.16
N PHE A 114 -18.97 28.63 -8.87
CA PHE A 114 -20.37 28.91 -9.14
C PHE A 114 -21.04 27.79 -9.95
N ASP A 115 -20.39 27.28 -10.99
CA ASP A 115 -20.88 26.17 -11.79
C ASP A 115 -21.10 24.89 -10.93
N ILE A 116 -20.20 24.63 -9.99
CA ILE A 116 -20.36 23.53 -9.05
C ILE A 116 -21.57 23.78 -8.14
N LEU A 117 -21.68 24.96 -7.54
CA LEU A 117 -22.77 25.28 -6.60
C LEU A 117 -24.17 25.16 -7.22
N ILE A 118 -24.33 25.54 -8.49
CA ILE A 118 -25.60 25.37 -9.22
C ILE A 118 -25.86 23.95 -9.70
N GLY A 119 -24.91 23.03 -9.47
CA GLY A 119 -25.06 21.61 -9.80
C GLY A 119 -24.64 21.22 -11.21
N GLY A 120 -23.82 22.04 -11.88
CA GLY A 120 -23.35 21.77 -13.24
C GLY A 120 -22.64 20.43 -13.44
N TYR A 121 -22.12 19.83 -12.35
CA TYR A 121 -21.44 18.53 -12.36
C TYR A 121 -22.17 17.43 -11.58
N SER A 122 -23.38 17.68 -11.08
CA SER A 122 -24.16 16.70 -10.33
C SER A 122 -25.18 15.98 -11.21
N LEU A 123 -25.38 14.66 -10.96
CA LEU A 123 -26.27 13.81 -11.76
C LEU A 123 -27.73 14.28 -11.80
N GLN A 124 -28.19 15.05 -10.81
CA GLN A 124 -29.58 15.44 -10.66
C GLN A 124 -29.80 16.95 -10.81
N GLY A 125 -28.77 17.70 -11.22
CA GLY A 125 -28.88 19.16 -11.43
C GLY A 125 -29.24 19.96 -10.18
N GLY A 126 -29.14 19.37 -8.99
CA GLY A 126 -29.41 20.07 -7.73
C GLY A 126 -28.18 20.80 -7.20
N SER A 127 -28.42 21.79 -6.33
CA SER A 127 -27.31 22.52 -5.67
C SER A 127 -26.26 21.58 -5.06
N ASP A 128 -24.98 21.93 -5.20
CA ASP A 128 -23.86 21.16 -4.73
C ASP A 128 -22.97 21.99 -3.79
N SER A 129 -21.84 21.48 -3.38
CA SER A 129 -20.84 22.17 -2.60
C SER A 129 -19.45 22.00 -3.24
N VAL A 130 -18.63 23.01 -3.13
CA VAL A 130 -17.23 22.97 -3.58
C VAL A 130 -16.35 22.46 -2.44
N LEU A 131 -15.47 21.51 -2.75
CA LEU A 131 -14.41 21.09 -1.86
C LEU A 131 -13.06 21.52 -2.46
N VAL A 132 -12.23 22.14 -1.65
CA VAL A 132 -10.81 22.37 -1.94
C VAL A 132 -10.01 21.52 -0.98
N GLU A 133 -9.20 20.63 -1.52
CA GLU A 133 -8.44 19.64 -0.76
C GLU A 133 -6.96 19.67 -1.11
N GLU A 134 -6.14 19.14 -0.20
CA GLU A 134 -4.73 18.93 -0.50
C GLU A 134 -4.55 18.00 -1.70
N MET A 135 -3.53 18.28 -2.50
CA MET A 135 -3.16 17.44 -3.63
C MET A 135 -2.34 16.25 -3.14
N ILE A 136 -2.80 15.04 -3.45
CA ILE A 136 -2.07 13.79 -3.19
C ILE A 136 -0.89 13.68 -4.16
N ILE A 137 0.26 13.24 -3.65
CA ILE A 137 1.41 12.85 -4.45
C ILE A 137 1.38 11.32 -4.56
N PRO A 138 0.89 10.76 -5.67
CA PRO A 138 0.67 9.32 -5.75
C PRO A 138 1.98 8.54 -5.78
N LYS A 139 2.04 7.46 -5.00
CA LYS A 139 3.14 6.52 -5.04
C LYS A 139 3.21 5.81 -6.38
N ARG A 140 4.40 5.72 -6.97
CA ARG A 140 4.63 4.96 -8.20
C ARG A 140 4.68 3.47 -7.91
N PHE A 141 3.71 2.72 -8.42
CA PHE A 141 3.66 1.26 -8.29
C PHE A 141 4.64 0.56 -9.25
N TYR A 142 4.68 1.00 -10.48
CA TYR A 142 5.57 0.45 -11.52
C TYR A 142 6.54 1.55 -11.99
N LYS A 143 7.79 1.46 -11.53
CA LYS A 143 8.80 2.49 -11.79
C LYS A 143 9.12 2.67 -13.27
N GLN A 144 8.98 1.60 -14.07
CA GLN A 144 9.27 1.56 -15.50
C GLN A 144 8.15 2.19 -16.36
N LEU A 145 6.99 2.48 -15.76
CA LEU A 145 5.87 3.03 -16.51
C LEU A 145 5.68 4.53 -16.22
N PRO A 146 5.28 5.31 -17.23
CA PRO A 146 4.88 6.70 -17.00
C PRO A 146 3.66 6.75 -16.08
N THR A 147 3.58 7.74 -15.22
CA THR A 147 2.42 8.00 -14.36
C THR A 147 1.46 8.95 -15.06
N ASN A 148 0.50 8.40 -15.78
CA ASN A 148 -0.57 9.19 -16.41
C ASN A 148 -1.78 9.20 -15.48
N GLY A 149 -1.78 10.06 -14.43
CA GLY A 149 -2.86 10.15 -13.45
C GLY A 149 -2.55 9.49 -12.11
N VAL A 150 -3.58 9.28 -11.32
CA VAL A 150 -3.49 8.76 -9.95
C VAL A 150 -4.06 7.34 -9.90
N PRO A 151 -3.21 6.29 -9.77
CA PRO A 151 -3.70 4.95 -9.53
C PRO A 151 -4.39 4.85 -8.17
N ASP A 152 -5.49 4.11 -8.11
CA ASP A 152 -6.20 3.86 -6.86
C ASP A 152 -6.50 2.37 -6.65
N ILE A 153 -6.74 2.02 -5.40
CA ILE A 153 -7.13 0.69 -4.98
C ILE A 153 -8.61 0.74 -4.65
N ARG A 154 -9.42 0.01 -5.40
CA ARG A 154 -10.81 -0.26 -5.04
C ARG A 154 -10.89 -1.50 -4.18
N LEU A 155 -11.39 -1.36 -2.96
CA LEU A 155 -11.65 -2.44 -2.04
C LEU A 155 -13.14 -2.60 -1.79
N ILE A 156 -13.66 -3.81 -1.97
CA ILE A 156 -15.04 -4.14 -1.59
C ILE A 156 -15.07 -4.64 -0.16
N VAL A 157 -15.83 -3.94 0.69
CA VAL A 157 -16.11 -4.33 2.08
C VAL A 157 -17.56 -4.73 2.19
N PHE A 158 -17.82 -5.90 2.77
CA PHE A 158 -19.18 -6.39 3.04
C PHE A 158 -19.29 -6.88 4.48
N SER A 159 -20.28 -6.35 5.22
CA SER A 159 -20.50 -6.65 6.65
C SER A 159 -19.19 -6.60 7.45
N SER A 160 -18.45 -5.52 7.29
CA SER A 160 -17.14 -5.27 7.93
C SER A 160 -16.03 -6.28 7.56
N VAL A 161 -16.19 -7.04 6.48
CA VAL A 161 -15.17 -7.97 5.97
C VAL A 161 -14.70 -7.49 4.59
N PRO A 162 -13.41 -7.24 4.36
CA PRO A 162 -12.87 -7.01 3.02
C PRO A 162 -13.00 -8.28 2.18
N ILE A 163 -13.62 -8.21 1.02
CA ILE A 163 -13.91 -9.42 0.23
C ILE A 163 -13.23 -9.47 -1.12
N MET A 164 -12.92 -8.33 -1.73
CA MET A 164 -12.29 -8.29 -3.05
C MET A 164 -11.58 -6.96 -3.26
N ALA A 165 -10.44 -6.96 -3.96
CA ALA A 165 -9.67 -5.76 -4.24
C ALA A 165 -9.13 -5.74 -5.66
N GLU A 166 -8.97 -4.54 -6.23
CA GLU A 166 -8.31 -4.28 -7.50
C GLU A 166 -7.49 -3.00 -7.42
N LEU A 167 -6.38 -2.94 -8.15
CA LEU A 167 -5.68 -1.71 -8.45
C LEU A 167 -6.17 -1.21 -9.81
N ARG A 168 -6.67 0.02 -9.86
CA ARG A 168 -7.07 0.69 -11.11
C ARG A 168 -5.94 1.59 -11.57
N TYR A 169 -5.35 1.23 -12.70
CA TYR A 169 -4.18 1.91 -13.22
C TYR A 169 -4.57 2.79 -14.42
N PRO A 170 -4.44 4.13 -14.31
CA PRO A 170 -4.78 5.05 -15.38
C PRO A 170 -3.91 4.84 -16.62
N THR A 171 -4.48 5.10 -17.78
CA THR A 171 -3.82 5.09 -19.09
C THR A 171 -4.02 6.44 -19.79
N GLU A 172 -3.34 6.67 -20.88
CA GLU A 172 -3.59 7.83 -21.75
C GLU A 172 -5.04 7.83 -22.25
N LYS A 173 -5.54 6.65 -22.67
CA LYS A 173 -6.92 6.49 -23.11
C LYS A 173 -7.96 6.87 -22.06
N SER A 174 -7.65 6.67 -20.78
CA SER A 174 -8.53 7.07 -19.68
C SER A 174 -8.35 8.54 -19.27
N ASN A 175 -7.52 9.32 -19.97
CA ASN A 175 -7.17 10.70 -19.61
C ASN A 175 -6.72 10.83 -18.15
N GLY A 176 -5.89 9.89 -17.69
CA GLY A 176 -5.38 9.87 -16.33
C GLY A 176 -6.39 9.48 -15.24
N LYS A 177 -7.61 9.06 -15.61
CA LYS A 177 -8.64 8.62 -14.67
C LYS A 177 -8.52 7.13 -14.38
N ALA A 178 -8.62 6.75 -13.10
CA ALA A 178 -8.64 5.36 -12.66
C ALA A 178 -10.02 4.72 -12.85
N ASN A 179 -10.55 4.76 -14.07
CA ASN A 179 -11.89 4.27 -14.41
C ASN A 179 -11.81 3.26 -15.56
N LEU A 180 -12.17 1.99 -15.27
CA LEU A 180 -12.10 0.89 -16.24
C LEU A 180 -12.99 1.13 -17.46
N SER A 181 -14.19 1.69 -17.26
CA SER A 181 -15.11 2.00 -18.37
C SER A 181 -14.57 3.08 -19.32
N GLN A 182 -13.59 3.88 -18.87
CA GLN A 182 -12.91 4.91 -19.64
C GLN A 182 -11.54 4.45 -20.19
N GLY A 183 -11.17 3.19 -19.98
CA GLY A 183 -9.94 2.62 -20.55
C GLY A 183 -8.77 2.47 -19.57
N ALA A 184 -8.98 2.64 -18.27
CA ALA A 184 -7.99 2.27 -17.28
C ALA A 184 -7.80 0.74 -17.22
N ILE A 185 -6.63 0.30 -16.76
CA ILE A 185 -6.34 -1.12 -16.53
C ILE A 185 -6.80 -1.50 -15.13
N GLY A 186 -7.67 -2.50 -15.03
CA GLY A 186 -7.97 -3.16 -13.75
C GLY A 186 -6.94 -4.24 -13.47
N ILE A 187 -6.35 -4.24 -12.30
CA ILE A 187 -5.35 -5.23 -11.88
C ILE A 187 -5.86 -5.94 -10.64
N GLY A 188 -6.06 -7.25 -10.73
CA GLY A 188 -6.50 -8.06 -9.61
C GLY A 188 -5.48 -8.07 -8.49
N ILE A 189 -5.95 -8.04 -7.25
CA ILE A 189 -5.12 -8.14 -6.04
C ILE A 189 -5.56 -9.35 -5.24
N ASP A 190 -4.62 -10.23 -4.91
CA ASP A 190 -4.85 -11.26 -3.91
C ASP A 190 -5.08 -10.61 -2.55
N ILE A 191 -6.31 -10.70 -2.06
CA ILE A 191 -6.73 -9.94 -0.87
C ILE A 191 -5.99 -10.32 0.40
N THR A 192 -5.49 -11.55 0.47
CA THR A 192 -4.76 -12.04 1.64
C THR A 192 -3.34 -11.49 1.70
N SER A 193 -2.65 -11.49 0.57
CA SER A 193 -1.24 -11.10 0.50
C SER A 193 -1.00 -9.67 0.02
N GLY A 194 -1.97 -9.04 -0.64
CA GLY A 194 -1.80 -7.73 -1.28
C GLY A 194 -0.90 -7.77 -2.52
N VAL A 195 -0.76 -8.95 -3.16
CA VAL A 195 0.06 -9.11 -4.36
C VAL A 195 -0.82 -9.07 -5.60
N THR A 196 -0.39 -8.32 -6.62
CA THR A 196 -1.09 -8.23 -7.90
C THR A 196 -1.06 -9.56 -8.66
N THR A 197 -2.14 -9.87 -9.36
CA THR A 197 -2.31 -11.17 -10.06
C THR A 197 -2.21 -11.03 -11.56
N HIS A 198 -3.15 -10.37 -12.21
CA HIS A 198 -3.20 -10.16 -13.66
C HIS A 198 -3.95 -8.86 -13.95
N GLY A 199 -3.80 -8.37 -15.17
CA GLY A 199 -4.53 -7.20 -15.64
C GLY A 199 -5.78 -7.55 -16.43
N TYR A 200 -6.66 -6.56 -16.56
CA TYR A 200 -7.88 -6.60 -17.33
C TYR A 200 -8.04 -5.27 -18.08
N LEU A 201 -8.07 -5.34 -19.40
CA LEU A 201 -8.21 -4.17 -20.27
C LEU A 201 -9.11 -4.52 -21.45
N ASN A 202 -10.04 -3.64 -21.79
CA ASN A 202 -10.96 -3.82 -22.92
C ASN A 202 -11.63 -5.21 -22.91
N LYS A 203 -12.12 -5.66 -21.76
CA LYS A 203 -12.75 -6.97 -21.54
C LYS A 203 -11.83 -8.18 -21.79
N LYS A 204 -10.52 -7.99 -21.85
CA LYS A 204 -9.54 -9.06 -22.04
C LYS A 204 -8.56 -9.11 -20.87
N ARG A 205 -8.16 -10.32 -20.51
CA ARG A 205 -7.10 -10.55 -19.51
C ARG A 205 -5.74 -10.28 -20.15
N ILE A 206 -4.87 -9.56 -19.45
CA ILE A 206 -3.51 -9.25 -19.89
C ILE A 206 -2.51 -9.63 -18.78
N THR A 207 -1.29 -9.97 -19.16
CA THR A 207 -0.21 -10.36 -18.25
C THR A 207 0.89 -9.30 -18.16
N HIS A 208 1.01 -8.46 -19.18
CA HIS A 208 1.94 -7.35 -19.26
C HIS A 208 1.17 -6.06 -19.55
N PHE A 209 1.75 -4.93 -19.19
CA PHE A 209 1.23 -3.65 -19.65
C PHE A 209 1.36 -3.54 -21.17
N PRO A 210 0.35 -2.99 -21.85
CA PRO A 210 0.37 -2.85 -23.31
C PRO A 210 1.67 -2.20 -23.81
N GLU A 211 2.20 -2.70 -24.90
CA GLU A 211 3.40 -2.18 -25.58
C GLU A 211 4.67 -2.17 -24.71
N THR A 212 4.67 -2.94 -23.63
CA THR A 212 5.82 -3.05 -22.72
C THR A 212 6.12 -4.49 -22.33
N GLN A 213 7.32 -4.72 -21.74
CA GLN A 213 7.70 -5.98 -21.12
C GLN A 213 7.44 -6.01 -19.61
N VAL A 214 6.75 -4.99 -19.08
CA VAL A 214 6.50 -4.88 -17.64
C VAL A 214 5.39 -5.84 -17.21
N LYS A 215 5.72 -6.81 -16.38
CA LYS A 215 4.76 -7.77 -15.82
C LYS A 215 3.82 -7.09 -14.84
N ILE A 216 2.54 -7.40 -14.94
CA ILE A 216 1.50 -6.91 -14.03
C ILE A 216 1.49 -7.70 -12.71
N ALA A 217 1.66 -9.02 -12.80
CA ALA A 217 1.63 -9.90 -11.62
C ALA A 217 2.88 -9.79 -10.77
N GLY A 218 2.72 -9.96 -9.45
CA GLY A 218 3.84 -10.08 -8.50
C GLY A 218 4.23 -8.79 -7.79
N LEU A 219 3.59 -7.65 -8.06
CA LEU A 219 3.79 -6.42 -7.30
C LEU A 219 3.13 -6.57 -5.92
N LYS A 220 3.88 -6.38 -4.85
CA LYS A 220 3.36 -6.25 -3.49
C LYS A 220 2.86 -4.83 -3.26
N ILE A 221 1.59 -4.65 -2.98
CA ILE A 221 1.03 -3.36 -2.60
C ILE A 221 1.57 -2.98 -1.20
N PRO A 222 2.21 -1.83 -1.04
CA PRO A 222 2.69 -1.39 0.27
C PRO A 222 1.54 -1.05 1.20
N TYR A 223 1.77 -1.12 2.52
CA TYR A 223 0.77 -0.81 3.56
C TYR A 223 -0.51 -1.67 3.48
N TRP A 224 -0.44 -2.90 2.92
CA TRP A 224 -1.63 -3.68 2.62
C TRP A 224 -2.53 -3.92 3.84
N ASP A 225 -1.95 -4.26 4.97
CA ASP A 225 -2.71 -4.50 6.20
C ASP A 225 -3.40 -3.23 6.70
N GLU A 226 -2.72 -2.09 6.64
CA GLU A 226 -3.29 -0.79 6.98
C GLU A 226 -4.44 -0.42 6.04
N ILE A 227 -4.30 -0.68 4.74
CA ILE A 227 -5.36 -0.48 3.74
C ILE A 227 -6.61 -1.27 4.08
N LEU A 228 -6.46 -2.55 4.45
CA LEU A 228 -7.59 -3.39 4.84
C LEU A 228 -8.29 -2.86 6.10
N HIS A 229 -7.52 -2.46 7.13
CA HIS A 229 -8.07 -1.92 8.38
C HIS A 229 -8.78 -0.58 8.17
N GLU A 230 -8.16 0.37 7.46
CA GLU A 230 -8.75 1.68 7.19
C GLU A 230 -10.02 1.56 6.34
N ALA A 231 -10.06 0.65 5.36
CA ALA A 231 -11.25 0.42 4.55
C ALA A 231 -12.44 -0.12 5.38
N VAL A 232 -12.19 -1.07 6.29
CA VAL A 232 -13.23 -1.60 7.19
C VAL A 232 -13.70 -0.51 8.15
N LYS A 233 -12.79 0.26 8.75
CA LYS A 233 -13.11 1.37 9.63
C LYS A 233 -13.97 2.42 8.92
N ALA A 234 -13.61 2.80 7.70
CA ALA A 234 -14.39 3.73 6.89
C ALA A 234 -15.79 3.21 6.55
N SER A 235 -15.93 1.92 6.22
CA SER A 235 -17.22 1.28 5.98
C SER A 235 -18.13 1.35 7.21
N LYS A 236 -17.59 1.04 8.40
CA LYS A 236 -18.33 1.13 9.68
C LYS A 236 -18.74 2.57 9.99
N VAL A 237 -17.83 3.52 9.88
CA VAL A 237 -18.10 4.95 10.10
C VAL A 237 -19.15 5.48 9.12
N SER A 238 -19.10 5.07 7.86
CA SER A 238 -20.10 5.43 6.83
C SER A 238 -21.44 4.71 7.01
N ARG A 239 -21.50 3.68 7.86
CA ARG A 239 -22.67 2.81 8.08
C ARG A 239 -23.15 2.14 6.79
N LEU A 240 -22.20 1.74 5.95
CA LEU A 240 -22.45 0.98 4.73
C LEU A 240 -22.11 -0.49 4.98
N GLY A 241 -23.10 -1.37 4.95
CA GLY A 241 -22.87 -2.81 5.06
C GLY A 241 -22.31 -3.42 3.77
N PHE A 242 -22.46 -2.72 2.64
CA PHE A 242 -21.80 -3.01 1.36
C PHE A 242 -21.19 -1.73 0.78
N ALA A 243 -19.88 -1.66 0.75
CA ALA A 243 -19.15 -0.48 0.32
C ALA A 243 -18.04 -0.82 -0.68
N GLY A 244 -17.85 0.07 -1.66
CA GLY A 244 -16.61 0.22 -2.40
C GLY A 244 -15.80 1.36 -1.77
N VAL A 245 -14.59 1.08 -1.38
CA VAL A 245 -13.67 2.06 -0.78
C VAL A 245 -12.55 2.33 -1.76
N ASP A 246 -12.39 3.58 -2.16
CA ASP A 246 -11.33 3.99 -3.08
C ASP A 246 -10.18 4.62 -2.29
N ILE A 247 -8.99 4.05 -2.44
CA ILE A 247 -7.81 4.35 -1.64
C ILE A 247 -6.65 4.68 -2.57
N VAL A 248 -6.00 5.81 -2.31
CA VAL A 248 -4.74 6.19 -2.96
C VAL A 248 -3.62 6.08 -1.94
N ILE A 249 -2.44 5.66 -2.37
CA ILE A 249 -1.25 5.70 -1.53
C ILE A 249 -0.47 6.98 -1.86
N ASP A 250 -0.46 7.92 -0.92
CA ASP A 250 0.41 9.08 -1.00
C ASP A 250 1.87 8.68 -0.73
N GLU A 251 2.82 9.30 -1.45
CA GLU A 251 4.25 8.96 -1.35
C GLU A 251 4.80 9.18 0.07
N HIS A 252 4.28 10.19 0.79
CA HIS A 252 4.79 10.62 2.09
C HIS A 252 3.88 10.23 3.25
N LYS A 253 2.55 10.23 3.04
CA LYS A 253 1.54 10.06 4.09
C LYS A 253 0.95 8.63 4.14
N GLY A 254 1.25 7.79 3.13
CA GLY A 254 0.72 6.44 3.04
C GLY A 254 -0.72 6.38 2.51
N PRO A 255 -1.51 5.33 2.86
CA PRO A 255 -2.85 5.14 2.31
C PRO A 255 -3.84 6.20 2.79
N MET A 256 -4.63 6.73 1.85
CA MET A 256 -5.68 7.72 2.08
C MET A 256 -6.96 7.32 1.35
N ILE A 257 -8.09 7.40 2.04
CA ILE A 257 -9.41 7.15 1.44
C ILE A 257 -9.86 8.41 0.72
N ILE A 258 -10.14 8.28 -0.58
CA ILE A 258 -10.58 9.39 -1.41
C ILE A 258 -12.09 9.41 -1.66
N GLU A 259 -12.74 8.23 -1.65
CA GLU A 259 -14.17 8.10 -1.92
C GLU A 259 -14.77 6.84 -1.28
N MET A 260 -16.05 6.94 -0.90
CA MET A 260 -16.89 5.81 -0.49
C MET A 260 -18.01 5.61 -1.50
N ASN A 261 -18.14 4.41 -2.04
CA ASN A 261 -19.17 4.06 -3.01
C ASN A 261 -20.22 3.16 -2.38
N ALA A 262 -21.46 3.67 -2.25
CA ALA A 262 -22.60 2.89 -1.74
C ALA A 262 -23.18 1.92 -2.79
N ARG A 263 -22.76 2.05 -4.06
CA ARG A 263 -23.21 1.23 -5.19
C ARG A 263 -22.00 0.88 -6.10
N PRO A 264 -21.00 0.17 -5.56
CA PRO A 264 -19.77 -0.08 -6.32
C PRO A 264 -20.04 -0.88 -7.59
N GLY A 265 -19.28 -0.60 -8.64
CA GLY A 265 -19.32 -1.34 -9.90
C GLY A 265 -18.96 -2.81 -9.72
N LEU A 266 -19.37 -3.65 -10.68
CA LEU A 266 -19.18 -5.09 -10.62
C LEU A 266 -18.01 -5.60 -11.47
N GLU A 267 -17.31 -4.69 -12.16
CA GLU A 267 -16.16 -5.03 -13.03
C GLU A 267 -15.02 -5.70 -12.28
N ILE A 268 -14.89 -5.41 -10.99
CA ILE A 268 -13.90 -6.02 -10.09
C ILE A 268 -13.98 -7.56 -10.09
N GLN A 269 -15.16 -8.15 -10.35
CA GLN A 269 -15.31 -9.62 -10.50
C GLN A 269 -14.53 -10.14 -11.71
N GLN A 270 -14.62 -9.42 -12.82
CA GLN A 270 -13.95 -9.78 -14.07
C GLN A 270 -12.43 -9.59 -13.93
N VAL A 271 -12.05 -8.48 -13.29
CA VAL A 271 -10.64 -8.18 -12.98
C VAL A 271 -10.01 -9.28 -12.12
N ASN A 272 -10.74 -9.80 -11.14
CA ASN A 272 -10.23 -10.86 -10.25
C ASN A 272 -10.51 -12.28 -10.77
N GLY A 273 -11.35 -12.44 -11.79
CA GLY A 273 -11.81 -13.75 -12.24
C GLY A 273 -12.57 -14.54 -11.16
N ALA A 274 -13.25 -13.82 -10.24
CA ALA A 274 -13.91 -14.40 -9.07
C ALA A 274 -15.31 -13.80 -8.86
N SER A 275 -16.25 -14.59 -8.38
CA SER A 275 -17.62 -14.18 -8.13
C SER A 275 -17.74 -13.38 -6.82
N LEU A 276 -18.33 -12.18 -6.89
CA LEU A 276 -18.72 -11.43 -5.68
C LEU A 276 -19.85 -12.15 -4.94
N ARG A 277 -20.78 -12.82 -5.64
CA ARG A 277 -21.86 -13.56 -5.02
C ARG A 277 -21.31 -14.62 -4.07
N GLU A 278 -20.41 -15.46 -4.53
CA GLU A 278 -19.77 -16.49 -3.69
C GLU A 278 -19.06 -15.90 -2.48
N ARG A 279 -18.39 -14.75 -2.65
CA ARG A 279 -17.70 -14.10 -1.55
C ARG A 279 -18.67 -13.48 -0.54
N PHE A 280 -19.79 -12.92 -0.99
CA PHE A 280 -20.86 -12.45 -0.10
C PHE A 280 -21.48 -13.60 0.69
N GLU A 281 -21.80 -14.72 0.04
CA GLU A 281 -22.40 -15.90 0.68
C GLU A 281 -21.50 -16.45 1.79
N ARG A 282 -20.18 -16.46 1.58
CA ARG A 282 -19.22 -16.91 2.60
C ARG A 282 -19.21 -16.06 3.87
N VAL A 283 -19.58 -14.77 3.81
CA VAL A 283 -19.52 -13.86 4.96
C VAL A 283 -20.89 -13.38 5.47
N SER A 284 -21.97 -13.58 4.71
CA SER A 284 -23.31 -13.07 5.03
C SER A 284 -23.89 -13.64 6.34
N HIS A 285 -23.48 -14.81 6.75
CA HIS A 285 -23.95 -15.49 7.97
C HIS A 285 -23.13 -15.14 9.22
N ILE A 286 -22.06 -14.35 9.10
CA ILE A 286 -21.21 -13.99 10.21
C ILE A 286 -21.93 -12.97 11.10
N LYS A 287 -22.30 -13.40 12.29
CA LYS A 287 -22.95 -12.58 13.31
C LYS A 287 -22.30 -12.81 14.68
N PRO A 288 -22.24 -11.80 15.54
CA PRO A 288 -22.50 -10.38 15.27
C PRO A 288 -21.51 -9.81 14.26
N GLU A 289 -21.80 -8.59 13.76
CA GLU A 289 -20.89 -7.87 12.84
C GLU A 289 -19.49 -7.76 13.46
N PRO A 290 -18.43 -8.18 12.76
CA PRO A 290 -17.08 -8.26 13.34
C PRO A 290 -16.48 -6.88 13.66
N THR A 291 -15.54 -6.85 14.60
CA THR A 291 -14.62 -5.72 14.78
C THR A 291 -13.75 -5.53 13.52
N VAL A 292 -13.02 -4.43 13.44
CA VAL A 292 -12.12 -4.17 12.30
C VAL A 292 -11.09 -5.29 12.15
N GLU A 293 -10.41 -5.63 13.25
CA GLU A 293 -9.36 -6.66 13.30
C GLU A 293 -9.90 -8.05 12.93
N ARG A 294 -11.06 -8.40 13.51
CA ARG A 294 -11.71 -9.67 13.21
C ARG A 294 -12.16 -9.76 11.75
N GLY A 295 -12.71 -8.67 11.19
CA GLY A 295 -13.12 -8.61 9.79
C GLY A 295 -11.96 -8.81 8.83
N VAL A 296 -10.82 -8.17 9.08
CA VAL A 296 -9.59 -8.36 8.33
C VAL A 296 -9.05 -9.78 8.49
N GLY A 297 -9.06 -10.33 9.71
CA GLY A 297 -8.67 -11.73 9.97
C GLY A 297 -9.52 -12.73 9.20
N ILE A 298 -10.85 -12.57 9.21
CA ILE A 298 -11.80 -13.39 8.45
C ILE A 298 -11.49 -13.33 6.95
N SER A 299 -11.28 -12.12 6.40
CA SER A 299 -10.90 -11.94 5.00
C SER A 299 -9.66 -12.75 4.63
N LYS A 300 -8.60 -12.63 5.41
CA LYS A 300 -7.33 -13.33 5.16
C LYS A 300 -7.44 -14.85 5.27
N THR A 301 -8.37 -15.36 6.07
CA THR A 301 -8.60 -16.79 6.24
C THR A 301 -9.49 -17.34 5.13
N LEU A 302 -10.64 -16.72 4.88
CA LEU A 302 -11.63 -17.26 3.94
C LEU A 302 -11.22 -17.12 2.47
N PHE A 303 -10.41 -16.10 2.13
CA PHE A 303 -10.05 -15.82 0.75
C PHE A 303 -8.58 -16.09 0.43
N ALA A 304 -7.90 -16.89 1.28
CA ALA A 304 -6.56 -17.38 0.99
C ALA A 304 -6.55 -18.15 -0.34
N SER A 305 -5.59 -17.82 -1.19
CA SER A 305 -5.36 -18.46 -2.48
C SER A 305 -4.04 -19.23 -2.49
N GLN A 306 -3.80 -20.08 -3.48
CA GLN A 306 -2.49 -20.71 -3.67
C GLN A 306 -1.36 -19.68 -3.82
N LEU A 307 -1.66 -18.50 -4.40
CA LEU A 307 -0.71 -17.41 -4.48
C LEU A 307 -0.38 -16.86 -3.09
N SER A 308 -1.40 -16.69 -2.23
CA SER A 308 -1.21 -16.26 -0.84
C SER A 308 -0.31 -17.22 -0.07
N GLU A 309 -0.52 -18.51 -0.25
CA GLU A 309 0.30 -19.55 0.41
C GLU A 309 1.75 -19.50 -0.08
N LYS A 310 1.97 -19.36 -1.39
CA LYS A 310 3.32 -19.21 -1.97
C LYS A 310 4.01 -17.93 -1.50
N VAL A 311 3.29 -16.82 -1.37
CA VAL A 311 3.85 -15.54 -0.88
C VAL A 311 4.17 -15.66 0.60
N LYS A 312 3.24 -16.20 1.41
CA LYS A 312 3.48 -16.47 2.84
C LYS A 312 4.64 -17.42 3.07
N SER A 313 4.80 -18.45 2.24
CA SER A 313 5.92 -19.37 2.33
C SER A 313 7.24 -18.68 2.01
N LYS A 314 7.29 -17.79 1.01
CA LYS A 314 8.47 -16.99 0.70
C LYS A 314 8.79 -15.94 1.78
N GLU A 315 7.77 -15.30 2.34
CA GLU A 315 7.95 -14.33 3.45
C GLU A 315 8.35 -15.03 4.76
N LYS A 316 7.87 -16.27 4.99
CA LYS A 316 8.21 -17.09 6.16
C LYS A 316 9.55 -17.84 6.02
N GLN A 317 10.09 -17.96 4.83
CA GLN A 317 11.40 -18.63 4.64
C GLN A 317 12.56 -17.70 5.07
N LYS A 318 12.55 -17.30 6.34
CA LYS A 318 13.84 -17.07 6.98
C LYS A 318 14.57 -18.41 7.00
N THR A 319 15.78 -18.43 6.50
CA THR A 319 16.60 -19.63 6.56
C THR A 319 16.80 -20.02 8.01
N VAL A 320 16.42 -21.24 8.36
CA VAL A 320 16.68 -21.76 9.71
C VAL A 320 18.17 -22.10 9.80
N ILE A 321 18.81 -21.60 10.84
CA ILE A 321 20.22 -21.85 11.17
C ILE A 321 20.35 -22.35 12.61
N GLY A 322 21.39 -23.12 12.87
CA GLY A 322 21.72 -23.61 14.21
C GLY A 322 22.44 -22.55 15.06
N ILE A 323 22.87 -22.96 16.24
CA ILE A 323 23.72 -22.15 17.14
C ILE A 323 25.20 -22.16 16.71
N ILE A 324 25.60 -23.09 15.84
CA ILE A 324 26.91 -23.18 15.19
C ILE A 324 26.66 -23.38 13.70
N GLU A 325 27.28 -22.55 12.87
CA GLU A 325 27.14 -22.64 11.42
C GLU A 325 28.50 -22.61 10.71
N ASP A 326 28.61 -23.39 9.63
CA ASP A 326 29.69 -23.27 8.68
C ASP A 326 29.43 -22.04 7.80
N ILE A 327 30.36 -21.10 7.82
CA ILE A 327 30.31 -19.88 7.02
C ILE A 327 31.48 -19.82 6.05
N ILE A 328 31.28 -19.11 4.96
CA ILE A 328 32.32 -18.79 4.00
C ILE A 328 32.64 -17.31 4.13
N LEU A 329 33.87 -17.00 4.58
CA LEU A 329 34.44 -15.65 4.56
C LEU A 329 35.12 -15.41 3.21
N TYR A 330 34.87 -14.20 2.66
CA TYR A 330 35.46 -13.77 1.40
C TYR A 330 36.62 -12.80 1.68
N ASP A 331 37.81 -13.13 1.22
CA ASP A 331 38.91 -12.19 1.21
C ASP A 331 38.67 -11.11 0.14
N VAL A 332 38.74 -9.85 0.57
CA VAL A 332 38.45 -8.70 -0.30
C VAL A 332 39.56 -8.44 -1.32
N VAL A 333 40.80 -8.87 -1.03
CA VAL A 333 41.99 -8.61 -1.86
C VAL A 333 42.26 -9.74 -2.84
N SER A 334 42.30 -10.98 -2.34
CA SER A 334 42.63 -12.16 -3.14
C SER A 334 41.46 -12.87 -3.76
N ASN A 335 40.23 -12.47 -3.40
CA ASN A 335 38.97 -13.13 -3.79
C ASN A 335 38.93 -14.63 -3.40
N THR A 336 39.77 -15.06 -2.45
CA THR A 336 39.76 -16.42 -1.92
C THR A 336 38.62 -16.59 -0.90
N GLN A 337 38.21 -17.85 -0.70
CA GLN A 337 37.14 -18.23 0.22
C GLN A 337 37.73 -19.05 1.37
N ILE A 338 37.36 -18.70 2.59
CA ILE A 338 37.81 -19.40 3.79
C ILE A 338 36.60 -19.92 4.54
N ALA A 339 36.49 -21.23 4.69
CA ALA A 339 35.45 -21.85 5.51
C ALA A 339 35.82 -21.74 7.01
N VAL A 340 34.88 -21.30 7.82
CA VAL A 340 35.06 -21.11 9.27
C VAL A 340 33.77 -21.51 10.00
N LYS A 341 33.90 -22.20 11.14
CA LYS A 341 32.76 -22.40 12.06
C LYS A 341 32.54 -21.16 12.90
N ALA A 342 31.33 -20.63 12.85
CA ALA A 342 30.93 -19.45 13.62
C ALA A 342 29.84 -19.79 14.63
N LYS A 343 29.89 -19.18 15.82
CA LYS A 343 28.82 -19.24 16.80
C LYS A 343 27.77 -18.18 16.48
N ILE A 344 26.53 -18.58 16.46
CA ILE A 344 25.36 -17.67 16.33
C ILE A 344 24.98 -17.19 17.73
N ASP A 345 25.02 -15.88 17.95
CA ASP A 345 24.79 -15.28 19.26
C ASP A 345 23.71 -14.19 19.15
N THR A 346 22.48 -14.57 19.49
CA THR A 346 21.32 -13.65 19.49
C THR A 346 21.38 -12.61 20.61
N GLY A 347 22.21 -12.81 21.62
CA GLY A 347 22.48 -11.86 22.71
C GLY A 347 23.48 -10.78 22.34
N ALA A 348 24.37 -11.07 21.36
CA ALA A 348 25.34 -10.09 20.88
C ALA A 348 24.71 -9.15 19.85
N ASP A 349 24.90 -7.83 19.99
CA ASP A 349 24.39 -6.86 19.02
C ASP A 349 25.07 -6.96 17.66
N SER A 350 26.35 -7.25 17.62
CA SER A 350 27.15 -7.21 16.39
C SER A 350 28.14 -8.36 16.31
N THR A 351 28.48 -8.70 15.08
CA THR A 351 29.47 -9.69 14.74
C THR A 351 30.85 -9.31 15.27
N SER A 352 31.60 -10.32 15.76
CA SER A 352 33.01 -10.19 16.20
C SER A 352 33.85 -11.27 15.60
N LEU A 353 35.11 -10.91 15.33
CA LEU A 353 36.07 -11.72 14.62
C LEU A 353 37.38 -11.82 15.42
N ASP A 354 38.01 -12.97 15.37
CA ASP A 354 39.37 -13.16 15.91
C ASP A 354 40.40 -12.31 15.16
N LYS A 355 41.42 -11.84 15.86
CA LYS A 355 42.48 -11.00 15.30
C LYS A 355 43.25 -11.71 14.18
N LYS A 356 43.69 -12.97 14.40
CA LYS A 356 44.41 -13.75 13.40
C LYS A 356 43.54 -14.05 12.19
N LEU A 357 42.25 -14.34 12.40
CA LEU A 357 41.33 -14.57 11.31
C LEU A 357 41.08 -13.27 10.49
N ALA A 358 41.00 -12.12 11.16
CA ALA A 358 40.88 -10.82 10.48
C ALA A 358 42.09 -10.49 9.60
N GLU A 359 43.30 -10.81 10.07
CA GLU A 359 44.56 -10.67 9.31
C GLU A 359 44.59 -11.63 8.12
N ARG A 360 44.16 -12.87 8.31
CA ARG A 360 44.16 -13.93 7.29
C ARG A 360 43.22 -13.64 6.10
N ILE A 361 42.13 -12.90 6.30
CA ILE A 361 41.20 -12.49 5.23
C ILE A 361 41.49 -11.07 4.71
N ALA A 362 42.66 -10.51 5.03
CA ALA A 362 43.04 -9.15 4.68
C ALA A 362 41.88 -8.10 4.95
N ALA A 363 41.17 -8.25 6.07
CA ALA A 363 39.98 -7.46 6.39
C ALA A 363 40.30 -5.97 6.44
N GLN A 364 39.64 -5.19 5.60
CA GLN A 364 39.86 -3.75 5.50
C GLN A 364 39.41 -3.03 6.78
N ARG A 365 40.27 -2.16 7.29
CA ARG A 365 39.96 -1.35 8.47
C ARG A 365 38.77 -0.45 8.21
N ALA A 366 37.70 -0.58 8.98
CA ALA A 366 36.53 0.31 8.94
C ALA A 366 36.79 1.52 9.83
N LYS A 367 36.26 2.71 9.42
CA LYS A 367 36.30 3.92 10.25
C LYS A 367 35.54 3.70 11.57
N GLY A 368 36.18 4.07 12.69
CA GLY A 368 35.60 4.07 14.02
C GLY A 368 36.09 2.92 14.92
N THR A 369 35.68 3.00 16.17
CA THR A 369 35.87 1.97 17.20
C THR A 369 34.51 1.74 17.87
N LYS A 370 34.30 0.54 18.39
CA LYS A 370 33.06 0.20 19.12
C LYS A 370 33.38 -0.13 20.57
N ILE A 371 32.63 0.46 21.49
CA ILE A 371 32.64 0.11 22.90
C ILE A 371 31.70 -1.08 23.08
N ILE A 372 32.22 -2.21 23.53
CA ILE A 372 31.46 -3.42 23.79
C ILE A 372 31.47 -3.67 25.31
N ARG A 373 30.28 -3.85 25.85
CA ARG A 373 30.05 -4.27 27.24
C ARG A 373 29.72 -5.76 27.23
N SER A 374 30.49 -6.56 27.93
CA SER A 374 30.29 -8.00 28.08
C SER A 374 30.42 -8.41 29.56
N ALA A 375 30.12 -9.66 29.88
CA ALA A 375 30.28 -10.19 31.22
C ALA A 375 31.73 -10.05 31.76
N SER A 376 32.72 -9.97 30.87
CA SER A 376 34.17 -9.76 31.21
C SER A 376 34.55 -8.27 31.26
N GLY A 377 33.59 -7.32 31.22
CA GLY A 377 33.85 -5.89 31.32
C GLY A 377 33.64 -5.11 30.04
N THR A 378 34.12 -3.86 30.01
CA THR A 378 33.98 -2.94 28.89
C THR A 378 35.28 -2.86 28.11
N SER A 379 35.23 -3.07 26.78
CA SER A 379 36.38 -3.01 25.92
C SER A 379 36.12 -2.14 24.68
N LYS A 380 37.15 -1.36 24.25
CA LYS A 380 37.13 -0.57 23.02
C LYS A 380 37.76 -1.39 21.89
N ARG A 381 37.01 -1.76 20.87
CA ARG A 381 37.45 -2.65 19.79
C ARG A 381 37.55 -1.94 18.45
N LYS A 382 38.54 -2.31 17.64
CA LYS A 382 38.66 -1.85 16.24
C LYS A 382 37.58 -2.51 15.39
N LEU A 383 37.11 -1.81 14.36
CA LEU A 383 36.16 -2.34 13.38
C LEU A 383 36.83 -2.65 12.06
N VAL A 384 36.41 -3.74 11.45
CA VAL A 384 36.81 -4.17 10.10
C VAL A 384 35.57 -4.45 9.27
N SER A 385 35.64 -4.19 7.96
CA SER A 385 34.60 -4.58 7.01
C SER A 385 34.87 -6.02 6.59
N ILE A 386 33.83 -6.86 6.67
CA ILE A 386 33.91 -8.27 6.28
C ILE A 386 32.73 -8.60 5.35
N ASP A 387 32.96 -9.62 4.52
CA ASP A 387 32.00 -10.19 3.61
C ASP A 387 31.97 -11.70 3.83
N PHE A 388 30.77 -12.25 4.14
CA PHE A 388 30.66 -13.69 4.42
C PHE A 388 29.29 -14.21 3.99
N SER A 389 29.13 -15.53 3.87
CA SER A 389 27.86 -16.18 3.60
C SER A 389 27.52 -17.23 4.64
N ILE A 390 26.21 -17.32 4.97
CA ILE A 390 25.62 -18.38 5.79
C ILE A 390 24.52 -19.04 4.95
N ARG A 391 24.59 -20.36 4.80
CA ARG A 391 23.57 -21.12 4.02
C ARG A 391 23.30 -20.47 2.65
N GLY A 392 24.35 -20.00 1.97
CA GLY A 392 24.30 -19.36 0.66
C GLY A 392 23.82 -17.89 0.64
N LYS A 393 23.43 -17.31 1.78
CA LYS A 393 23.08 -15.88 1.88
C LYS A 393 24.30 -15.05 2.23
N ARG A 394 24.67 -14.12 1.34
CA ARG A 394 25.85 -13.24 1.48
C ARG A 394 25.51 -12.01 2.31
N ILE A 395 26.36 -11.67 3.26
CA ILE A 395 26.21 -10.60 4.24
C ILE A 395 27.49 -9.76 4.25
N LYS A 396 27.34 -8.45 4.06
CA LYS A 396 28.42 -7.47 4.23
C LYS A 396 28.15 -6.66 5.49
N THR A 397 29.10 -6.65 6.42
CA THR A 397 28.95 -6.00 7.71
C THR A 397 30.26 -5.46 8.26
N LYS A 398 30.15 -4.68 9.36
CA LYS A 398 31.31 -4.26 10.16
C LYS A 398 31.40 -5.12 11.40
N ALA A 399 32.45 -5.88 11.51
CA ALA A 399 32.75 -6.75 12.66
C ALA A 399 33.74 -6.09 13.60
N SER A 400 33.61 -6.34 14.90
CA SER A 400 34.61 -5.93 15.89
C SER A 400 35.72 -6.99 15.98
N VAL A 401 36.98 -6.55 16.05
CA VAL A 401 38.14 -7.44 16.19
C VAL A 401 38.50 -7.58 17.68
N THR A 402 38.72 -8.81 18.11
CA THR A 402 39.15 -9.13 19.48
C THR A 402 39.96 -10.41 19.47
N ASP A 403 40.78 -10.62 20.49
CA ASP A 403 41.47 -11.88 20.70
C ASP A 403 40.47 -12.97 21.12
N ARG A 404 40.49 -14.09 20.40
CA ARG A 404 39.59 -15.24 20.62
C ARG A 404 40.38 -16.59 20.60
N ASP A 405 41.72 -16.56 20.68
CA ASP A 405 42.53 -17.75 20.62
C ASP A 405 42.18 -18.79 21.69
N HIS A 406 41.65 -18.34 22.85
CA HIS A 406 41.23 -19.19 23.95
C HIS A 406 39.77 -19.66 23.86
N LEU A 407 39.04 -19.31 22.77
CA LEU A 407 37.65 -19.64 22.57
C LEU A 407 37.45 -20.64 21.43
N ASN A 408 36.40 -21.49 21.57
CA ASN A 408 36.10 -22.54 20.59
C ASN A 408 35.77 -22.03 19.19
N TYR A 409 35.37 -20.76 19.07
CA TYR A 409 34.95 -20.18 17.78
C TYR A 409 35.65 -18.85 17.52
N GLN A 410 36.34 -18.79 16.38
CA GLN A 410 37.05 -17.59 15.93
C GLN A 410 36.09 -16.46 15.46
N MET A 411 34.81 -16.77 15.26
CA MET A 411 33.79 -15.79 14.86
C MET A 411 32.48 -15.98 15.62
N ILE A 412 31.90 -14.86 16.01
CA ILE A 412 30.53 -14.80 16.54
C ILE A 412 29.71 -13.91 15.61
N ILE A 413 28.50 -14.35 15.27
CA ILE A 413 27.59 -13.59 14.44
C ILE A 413 26.46 -13.05 15.33
N GLY A 414 26.39 -11.71 15.41
CA GLY A 414 25.43 -11.01 16.27
C GLY A 414 24.09 -10.74 15.57
N LYS A 415 23.07 -10.40 16.38
CA LYS A 415 21.67 -10.26 15.96
C LYS A 415 21.45 -9.27 14.80
N ASN A 416 22.29 -8.25 14.64
CA ASN A 416 22.13 -7.28 13.55
C ASN A 416 22.32 -7.92 12.17
N ASP A 417 23.10 -8.99 12.06
CA ASP A 417 23.36 -9.73 10.83
C ASP A 417 22.43 -10.94 10.66
N LEU A 418 21.61 -11.24 11.68
CA LEU A 418 20.69 -12.38 11.72
C LEU A 418 19.24 -12.03 11.31
N LYS A 419 18.95 -10.83 10.84
CA LYS A 419 17.57 -10.36 10.54
C LYS A 419 16.79 -11.24 9.56
N ASN A 420 17.52 -11.92 8.66
CA ASN A 420 16.95 -12.80 7.62
C ASN A 420 16.99 -14.29 7.98
N PHE A 421 17.30 -14.61 9.25
CA PHE A 421 17.42 -15.98 9.75
C PHE A 421 16.51 -16.23 10.95
N LEU A 422 16.16 -17.49 11.16
CA LEU A 422 15.60 -18.02 12.39
C LEU A 422 16.66 -18.91 13.04
N VAL A 423 16.95 -18.67 14.30
CA VAL A 423 17.91 -19.49 15.05
C VAL A 423 17.13 -20.58 15.78
N ASP A 424 17.35 -21.82 15.40
CA ASP A 424 16.79 -23.00 16.05
C ASP A 424 17.92 -23.77 16.73
N PRO A 425 17.96 -23.81 18.07
CA PRO A 425 19.01 -24.53 18.78
C PRO A 425 19.04 -26.05 18.52
N ALA A 426 17.92 -26.62 18.02
CA ALA A 426 17.84 -28.03 17.72
C ALA A 426 18.53 -28.40 16.37
N VAL A 427 18.75 -27.41 15.50
CA VAL A 427 19.52 -27.61 14.27
C VAL A 427 20.98 -27.73 14.65
N ASN A 428 21.64 -28.82 14.29
CA ASN A 428 23.03 -29.20 14.64
C ASN A 428 23.23 -29.69 16.10
N ALA A 429 22.15 -30.07 16.80
CA ALA A 429 22.26 -30.74 18.10
C ALA A 429 22.50 -32.28 17.98
N ILE A 430 22.70 -32.76 16.74
CA ILE A 430 23.00 -34.16 16.46
C ILE A 430 24.40 -34.25 15.86
N GLU A 431 25.41 -34.23 16.75
CA GLU A 431 26.69 -34.89 16.62
C GLU A 431 27.22 -35.23 18.02
#